data_afbdfdcb14255c11639d0cb5685069a9
#
_entry.id   afbdfdcb14255c11639d0cb5685069a9
#
_cell.length_a   1.000
_cell.length_b   1.000
_cell.length_c   1.000
_cell.angle_alpha   90.00
_cell.angle_beta   90.00
_cell.angle_gamma   90.00
#
_symmetry.space_group_name_H-M   'P 1'
#
loop_
_entity.id
_entity.type
_entity.pdbx_description
1 polymer ?
#
loop_
_entity_poly.entity_id
_entity_poly.type
_entity_poly.pdbx_seq_one_letter_code
_entity_poly.pdbx_strand_id
1 'polypeptide(L)'
;MGGLSNFDGVFKYFPKQGYQVIAPELPIYNSSLLNTNVKFFAKFVYKFIKFKNLKDVIILGNSLGGHVGLIFSKLYPKLIKGLVLTGSSGLYENSMGDSYPKREDYNYIKERTEAVFFDPKIATKKIVDEVYETVNDRKKLIKILAMAKSAIRHNCL
;
A
#
# COMPACT_ATOMS: atom_id res chain seq x y z
N MET A 1 -6.26 1.35 6.46
CA MET A 1 -5.31 1.42 5.35
C MET A 1 -5.26 2.86 4.89
N GLY A 2 -4.06 3.47 4.86
CA GLY A 2 -3.90 4.89 4.62
C GLY A 2 -4.35 5.28 3.21
N GLY A 3 -5.13 6.36 3.13
CA GLY A 3 -5.51 6.99 1.88
C GLY A 3 -4.40 7.91 1.33
N LEU A 4 -4.74 8.68 0.30
CA LEU A 4 -3.82 9.67 -0.29
C LEU A 4 -3.33 10.72 0.71
N SER A 5 -4.09 10.98 1.79
CA SER A 5 -3.71 11.91 2.87
C SER A 5 -2.38 11.58 3.54
N ASN A 6 -1.95 10.33 3.52
CA ASN A 6 -0.62 9.93 4.01
C ASN A 6 0.52 10.57 3.21
N PHE A 7 0.25 11.05 2.02
CA PHE A 7 1.21 11.67 1.12
C PHE A 7 1.07 13.18 1.01
N ASP A 8 0.26 13.84 1.85
CA ASP A 8 0.06 15.30 1.82
C ASP A 8 1.36 16.08 1.91
N GLY A 9 2.30 15.63 2.75
CA GLY A 9 3.64 16.21 2.83
C GLY A 9 4.43 16.08 1.53
N VAL A 10 4.32 14.93 0.86
CA VAL A 10 4.96 14.66 -0.44
C VAL A 10 4.42 15.60 -1.51
N PHE A 11 3.09 15.75 -1.59
CA PHE A 11 2.44 16.66 -2.54
C PHE A 11 2.76 18.14 -2.29
N LYS A 12 3.00 18.52 -1.04
CA LYS A 12 3.33 19.93 -0.68
C LYS A 12 4.81 20.26 -0.89
N TYR A 13 5.71 19.31 -0.63
CA TYR A 13 7.15 19.53 -0.60
C TYR A 13 7.82 19.33 -1.97
N PHE A 14 7.65 18.17 -2.59
CA PHE A 14 8.43 17.79 -3.77
C PHE A 14 8.16 18.65 -5.02
N PRO A 15 6.94 19.16 -5.29
CA PRO A 15 6.74 20.07 -6.41
C PRO A 15 7.60 21.35 -6.31
N LYS A 16 7.84 21.84 -5.09
CA LYS A 16 8.71 23.00 -4.85
C LYS A 16 10.19 22.71 -5.12
N GLN A 17 10.55 21.42 -5.20
CA GLN A 17 11.90 20.94 -5.53
C GLN A 17 12.03 20.55 -7.01
N GLY A 18 11.07 20.92 -7.86
CA GLY A 18 11.10 20.64 -9.29
C GLY A 18 10.60 19.24 -9.68
N TYR A 19 9.97 18.50 -8.78
CA TYR A 19 9.39 17.19 -9.11
C TYR A 19 7.90 17.29 -9.44
N GLN A 20 7.47 16.55 -10.45
CA GLN A 20 6.06 16.27 -10.64
C GLN A 20 5.66 15.09 -9.73
N VAL A 21 4.68 15.29 -8.86
CA VAL A 21 4.16 14.24 -7.96
C VAL A 21 2.85 13.71 -8.52
N ILE A 22 2.76 12.40 -8.71
CA ILE A 22 1.57 11.71 -9.20
C ILE A 22 1.32 10.49 -8.31
N ALA A 23 0.11 10.35 -7.78
CA ALA A 23 -0.28 9.18 -6.98
C ALA A 23 -1.45 8.44 -7.67
N PRO A 24 -1.17 7.37 -8.41
CA PRO A 24 -2.24 6.53 -8.94
C PRO A 24 -2.90 5.73 -7.82
N GLU A 25 -4.22 5.72 -7.79
CA GLU A 25 -4.96 4.86 -6.89
C GLU A 25 -4.90 3.41 -7.39
N LEU A 26 -4.38 2.51 -6.57
CA LEU A 26 -4.34 1.09 -6.91
C LEU A 26 -5.76 0.50 -6.85
N PRO A 27 -6.22 -0.24 -7.87
CA PRO A 27 -7.59 -0.76 -7.94
C PRO A 27 -7.81 -1.99 -7.04
N ILE A 28 -7.44 -1.90 -5.75
CA ILE A 28 -7.48 -3.01 -4.81
C ILE A 28 -8.88 -3.58 -4.68
N TYR A 29 -9.86 -2.71 -4.45
CA TYR A 29 -11.24 -3.11 -4.22
C TYR A 29 -12.05 -3.29 -5.51
N ASN A 30 -11.60 -2.67 -6.61
CA ASN A 30 -12.28 -2.69 -7.91
C ASN A 30 -11.77 -3.77 -8.87
N SER A 31 -10.65 -4.44 -8.54
CA SER A 31 -10.13 -5.56 -9.34
C SER A 31 -10.90 -6.86 -9.06
N SER A 32 -10.84 -7.83 -9.97
CA SER A 32 -11.29 -9.19 -9.67
C SER A 32 -10.40 -9.82 -8.58
N LEU A 33 -10.89 -10.87 -7.90
CA LEU A 33 -10.11 -11.54 -6.85
C LEU A 33 -8.79 -12.13 -7.39
N LEU A 34 -8.81 -12.65 -8.62
CA LEU A 34 -7.62 -13.17 -9.31
C LEU A 34 -6.58 -12.08 -9.58
N ASN A 35 -7.02 -10.85 -9.79
CA ASN A 35 -6.17 -9.70 -10.05
C ASN A 35 -5.79 -8.94 -8.75
N THR A 36 -6.26 -9.37 -7.59
CA THR A 36 -5.90 -8.78 -6.31
C THR A 36 -4.56 -9.36 -5.82
N ASN A 37 -3.46 -8.93 -6.46
CA ASN A 37 -2.11 -9.38 -6.12
C ASN A 37 -1.05 -8.33 -6.50
N VAL A 38 0.12 -8.38 -5.84
CA VAL A 38 1.20 -7.38 -6.01
C VAL A 38 1.75 -7.33 -7.43
N LYS A 39 1.83 -8.47 -8.14
CA LYS A 39 2.29 -8.50 -9.54
C LYS A 39 1.32 -7.79 -10.48
N PHE A 40 0.02 -7.97 -10.28
CA PHE A 40 -0.99 -7.26 -11.05
C PHE A 40 -0.88 -5.76 -10.84
N PHE A 41 -0.69 -5.31 -9.59
CA PHE A 41 -0.53 -3.88 -9.31
C PHE A 41 0.77 -3.30 -9.84
N ALA A 42 1.87 -4.05 -9.83
CA ALA A 42 3.10 -3.63 -10.52
C ALA A 42 2.88 -3.47 -12.04
N LYS A 43 2.13 -4.38 -12.68
CA LYS A 43 1.74 -4.24 -14.09
C LYS A 43 0.78 -3.05 -14.32
N PHE A 44 -0.10 -2.76 -13.37
CA PHE A 44 -0.97 -1.58 -13.43
C PHE A 44 -0.12 -0.30 -13.41
N VAL A 45 0.85 -0.19 -12.49
CA VAL A 45 1.79 0.94 -12.44
C VAL A 45 2.59 1.06 -13.74
N TYR A 46 3.06 -0.05 -14.30
CA TYR A 46 3.72 -0.06 -15.61
C TYR A 46 2.85 0.54 -16.71
N LYS A 47 1.59 0.07 -16.82
CA LYS A 47 0.65 0.60 -17.81
C LYS A 47 0.37 2.09 -17.61
N PHE A 48 0.25 2.52 -16.35
CA PHE A 48 0.04 3.91 -15.98
C PHE A 48 1.24 4.80 -16.42
N ILE A 49 2.47 4.38 -16.12
CA ILE A 49 3.70 5.09 -16.53
C ILE A 49 3.76 5.21 -18.05
N LYS A 50 3.46 4.12 -18.78
CA LYS A 50 3.44 4.13 -20.23
C LYS A 50 2.33 5.02 -20.80
N PHE A 51 1.13 4.94 -20.27
CA PHE A 51 -0.02 5.77 -20.68
C PHE A 51 0.25 7.26 -20.49
N LYS A 52 0.88 7.64 -19.37
CA LYS A 52 1.26 9.03 -19.06
C LYS A 52 2.58 9.44 -19.71
N ASN A 53 3.25 8.55 -20.43
CA ASN A 53 4.56 8.78 -21.05
C ASN A 53 5.60 9.37 -20.07
N LEU A 54 5.59 8.85 -18.81
CA LEU A 54 6.47 9.35 -17.77
C LEU A 54 7.90 8.84 -17.99
N LYS A 55 8.87 9.72 -17.74
CA LYS A 55 10.32 9.43 -17.79
C LYS A 55 10.94 9.74 -16.45
N ASP A 56 12.11 9.15 -16.19
CA ASP A 56 12.90 9.44 -15.00
C ASP A 56 12.14 9.24 -13.68
N VAL A 57 11.35 8.17 -13.62
CA VAL A 57 10.41 7.90 -12.54
C VAL A 57 11.15 7.49 -11.27
N ILE A 58 10.82 8.12 -10.15
CA ILE A 58 11.14 7.66 -8.81
C ILE A 58 9.83 7.17 -8.18
N ILE A 59 9.82 5.92 -7.71
CA ILE A 59 8.66 5.34 -7.03
C ILE A 59 8.86 5.55 -5.52
N LEU A 60 7.88 6.18 -4.87
CA LEU A 60 7.78 6.24 -3.42
C LEU A 60 6.60 5.39 -2.99
N GLY A 61 6.85 4.37 -2.18
CA GLY A 61 5.83 3.42 -1.76
C GLY A 61 5.82 3.17 -0.26
N ASN A 62 4.62 3.25 0.33
CA ASN A 62 4.37 2.90 1.73
C ASN A 62 3.65 1.55 1.82
N SER A 63 4.06 0.70 2.78
CA SER A 63 3.43 -0.60 3.05
C SER A 63 3.24 -1.43 1.77
N LEU A 64 2.01 -1.75 1.39
CA LEU A 64 1.67 -2.42 0.13
C LEU A 64 2.22 -1.68 -1.11
N GLY A 65 2.19 -0.33 -1.12
CA GLY A 65 2.74 0.47 -2.20
C GLY A 65 4.25 0.28 -2.37
N GLY A 66 4.98 0.11 -1.27
CA GLY A 66 6.39 -0.24 -1.28
C GLY A 66 6.63 -1.63 -1.88
N HIS A 67 5.83 -2.63 -1.51
CA HIS A 67 5.91 -3.97 -2.10
C HIS A 67 5.63 -3.96 -3.61
N VAL A 68 4.63 -3.22 -4.05
CA VAL A 68 4.37 -3.01 -5.49
C VAL A 68 5.57 -2.37 -6.17
N GLY A 69 6.21 -1.38 -5.53
CA GLY A 69 7.44 -0.75 -6.01
C GLY A 69 8.61 -1.73 -6.12
N LEU A 70 8.80 -2.62 -5.15
CA LEU A 70 9.82 -3.69 -5.17
C LEU A 70 9.61 -4.64 -6.35
N ILE A 71 8.38 -5.14 -6.52
CA ILE A 71 8.05 -6.01 -7.66
C ILE A 71 8.17 -5.27 -8.98
N PHE A 72 7.78 -3.99 -9.03
CA PHE A 72 7.95 -3.15 -10.22
C PHE A 72 9.42 -3.00 -10.60
N SER A 73 10.29 -2.66 -9.64
CA SER A 73 11.72 -2.49 -9.90
C SER A 73 12.39 -3.77 -10.39
N LYS A 74 11.95 -4.92 -9.89
CA LYS A 74 12.40 -6.24 -10.36
C LYS A 74 11.95 -6.54 -11.79
N LEU A 75 10.70 -6.21 -12.14
CA LEU A 75 10.13 -6.50 -13.47
C LEU A 75 10.54 -5.48 -14.53
N TYR A 76 10.71 -4.22 -14.14
CA TYR A 76 10.93 -3.09 -15.08
C TYR A 76 12.06 -2.16 -14.63
N PRO A 77 13.29 -2.68 -14.37
CA PRO A 77 14.38 -1.90 -13.77
C PRO A 77 14.79 -0.69 -14.61
N LYS A 78 14.62 -0.76 -15.92
CA LYS A 78 14.98 0.33 -16.84
C LYS A 78 14.01 1.51 -16.84
N LEU A 79 12.87 1.40 -16.17
CA LEU A 79 11.84 2.44 -16.15
C LEU A 79 11.87 3.33 -14.91
N ILE A 80 12.73 3.01 -13.94
CA ILE A 80 12.84 3.78 -12.71
C ILE A 80 14.26 4.26 -12.49
N LYS A 81 14.40 5.47 -11.94
CA LYS A 81 15.66 6.03 -11.44
C LYS A 81 15.91 5.72 -9.97
N GLY A 82 14.85 5.49 -9.21
CA GLY A 82 14.97 5.24 -7.78
C GLY A 82 13.70 4.66 -7.16
N LEU A 83 13.86 4.06 -5.99
CA LEU A 83 12.79 3.49 -5.19
C LEU A 83 12.97 3.96 -3.74
N VAL A 84 11.94 4.60 -3.19
CA VAL A 84 11.86 5.02 -1.80
C VAL A 84 10.81 4.19 -1.09
N LEU A 85 11.21 3.50 -0.03
CA LEU A 85 10.35 2.61 0.74
C LEU A 85 10.11 3.18 2.14
N THR A 86 8.85 3.28 2.53
CA THR A 86 8.45 3.69 3.88
C THR A 86 7.57 2.61 4.50
N GLY A 87 8.08 1.92 5.53
CA GLY A 87 7.35 0.81 6.18
C GLY A 87 6.86 -0.24 5.17
N SER A 88 7.70 -0.61 4.20
CA SER A 88 7.32 -1.48 3.09
C SER A 88 7.07 -2.91 3.55
N SER A 89 5.99 -3.52 3.09
CA SER A 89 5.87 -4.99 3.04
C SER A 89 6.70 -5.56 1.89
N GLY A 90 6.89 -6.89 1.89
CA GLY A 90 7.57 -7.62 0.82
C GLY A 90 9.09 -7.69 0.94
N LEU A 91 9.68 -7.14 1.99
CA LEU A 91 11.10 -7.32 2.30
C LEU A 91 11.31 -8.59 3.13
N TYR A 92 10.56 -8.72 4.20
CA TYR A 92 10.62 -9.89 5.08
C TYR A 92 9.25 -10.19 5.65
N GLU A 93 8.52 -11.09 5.01
CA GLU A 93 7.17 -11.49 5.40
C GLU A 93 7.16 -12.98 5.74
N ASN A 94 7.26 -13.31 7.00
CA ASN A 94 7.23 -14.71 7.47
C ASN A 94 5.85 -15.16 7.96
N SER A 95 4.89 -14.25 8.10
CA SER A 95 3.52 -14.57 8.45
C SER A 95 2.53 -13.60 7.79
N MET A 96 1.24 -13.97 7.79
CA MET A 96 0.17 -13.08 7.30
C MET A 96 -0.12 -11.89 8.23
N GLY A 97 0.72 -11.67 9.23
CA GLY A 97 0.36 -10.84 10.36
C GLY A 97 -0.82 -11.47 11.13
N ASP A 98 -1.15 -10.91 12.26
CA ASP A 98 -2.38 -11.31 12.94
C ASP A 98 -3.55 -10.92 12.04
N SER A 99 -4.18 -11.94 11.41
CA SER A 99 -5.53 -11.75 10.90
C SER A 99 -6.33 -11.13 12.03
N TYR A 100 -7.17 -10.15 11.77
CA TYR A 100 -7.98 -9.51 12.81
C TYR A 100 -9.00 -10.51 13.41
N PRO A 101 -8.60 -11.40 14.34
CA PRO A 101 -9.48 -12.47 14.85
C PRO A 101 -10.67 -11.89 15.63
N LYS A 102 -10.50 -10.70 16.18
CA LYS A 102 -11.52 -9.95 16.94
C LYS A 102 -11.95 -8.69 16.19
N ARG A 103 -12.21 -8.79 14.88
CA ARG A 103 -12.56 -7.64 14.04
C ARG A 103 -13.82 -6.89 14.48
N GLU A 104 -14.72 -7.56 15.18
CA GLU A 104 -15.96 -6.98 15.71
C GLU A 104 -15.74 -6.18 17.00
N ASP A 105 -14.60 -6.38 17.66
CA ASP A 105 -14.21 -5.66 18.86
C ASP A 105 -13.49 -4.34 18.46
N TYR A 106 -14.18 -3.23 18.67
CA TYR A 106 -13.67 -1.91 18.34
C TYR A 106 -12.40 -1.54 19.13
N ASN A 107 -12.32 -1.92 20.42
CA ASN A 107 -11.15 -1.62 21.24
C ASN A 107 -9.92 -2.40 20.73
N TYR A 108 -10.10 -3.67 20.36
CA TYR A 108 -9.05 -4.46 19.74
C TYR A 108 -8.56 -3.82 18.45
N ILE A 109 -9.46 -3.36 17.57
CA ILE A 109 -9.10 -2.67 16.33
C ILE A 109 -8.37 -1.37 16.62
N LYS A 110 -8.80 -0.60 17.62
CA LYS A 110 -8.14 0.62 18.06
C LYS A 110 -6.70 0.35 18.49
N GLU A 111 -6.47 -0.58 19.40
CA GLU A 111 -5.14 -0.97 19.89
C GLU A 111 -4.22 -1.40 18.73
N ARG A 112 -4.72 -2.22 17.80
CA ARG A 112 -3.97 -2.65 16.63
C ARG A 112 -3.66 -1.51 15.67
N THR A 113 -4.55 -0.56 15.52
CA THR A 113 -4.35 0.62 14.69
C THR A 113 -3.31 1.56 15.31
N GLU A 114 -3.40 1.79 16.62
CA GLU A 114 -2.43 2.59 17.38
C GLU A 114 -1.00 1.99 17.29
N ALA A 115 -0.88 0.67 17.39
CA ALA A 115 0.41 -0.03 17.33
C ALA A 115 1.15 0.10 15.97
N VAL A 116 0.47 0.55 14.91
CA VAL A 116 1.09 0.78 13.59
C VAL A 116 1.91 2.08 13.57
N PHE A 117 1.62 3.02 14.46
CA PHE A 117 2.26 4.33 14.49
C PHE A 117 3.31 4.42 15.58
N PHE A 118 4.39 5.18 15.32
CA PHE A 118 5.39 5.51 16.33
C PHE A 118 4.76 6.32 17.48
N ASP A 119 3.93 7.32 17.15
CA ASP A 119 3.06 8.02 18.10
C ASP A 119 1.63 7.49 17.96
N PRO A 120 1.10 6.74 18.96
CA PRO A 120 -0.26 6.20 18.91
C PRO A 120 -1.35 7.26 18.73
N LYS A 121 -1.10 8.52 19.13
CA LYS A 121 -2.05 9.63 18.99
C LYS A 121 -2.37 9.96 17.50
N ILE A 122 -1.51 9.55 16.58
CA ILE A 122 -1.77 9.69 15.14
C ILE A 122 -2.95 8.82 14.70
N ALA A 123 -3.23 7.72 15.40
CA ALA A 123 -4.41 6.90 15.18
C ALA A 123 -5.68 7.59 15.69
N THR A 124 -6.06 8.69 15.04
CA THR A 124 -7.28 9.43 15.39
C THR A 124 -8.51 8.53 15.31
N LYS A 125 -9.59 8.93 16.00
CA LYS A 125 -10.88 8.22 15.91
C LYS A 125 -11.29 7.95 14.47
N LYS A 126 -11.11 8.91 13.58
CA LYS A 126 -11.43 8.77 12.14
C LYS A 126 -10.65 7.62 11.51
N ILE A 127 -9.34 7.50 11.78
CA ILE A 127 -8.50 6.42 11.23
C ILE A 127 -8.95 5.06 11.78
N VAL A 128 -9.26 4.99 13.08
CA VAL A 128 -9.74 3.76 13.70
C VAL A 128 -11.10 3.33 13.13
N ASP A 129 -12.03 4.28 12.95
CA ASP A 129 -13.35 4.03 12.34
C ASP A 129 -13.19 3.49 10.90
N GLU A 130 -12.32 4.09 10.08
CA GLU A 130 -12.03 3.63 8.71
C GLU A 130 -11.47 2.19 8.68
N VAL A 131 -10.60 1.84 9.62
CA VAL A 131 -10.06 0.48 9.74
C VAL A 131 -11.17 -0.48 10.16
N TYR A 132 -11.94 -0.12 11.18
CA TYR A 132 -13.04 -0.92 11.71
C TYR A 132 -14.08 -1.23 10.62
N GLU A 133 -14.54 -0.23 9.88
CA GLU A 133 -15.45 -0.40 8.75
C GLU A 133 -14.85 -1.30 7.65
N THR A 134 -13.57 -1.10 7.35
CA THR A 134 -12.89 -1.85 6.30
C THR A 134 -12.76 -3.34 6.63
N VAL A 135 -12.40 -3.70 7.87
CA VAL A 135 -12.22 -5.11 8.27
C VAL A 135 -13.56 -5.82 8.52
N ASN A 136 -14.64 -5.05 8.74
CA ASN A 136 -15.99 -5.58 8.88
C ASN A 136 -16.78 -5.62 7.56
N ASP A 137 -16.29 -4.96 6.49
CA ASP A 137 -16.82 -5.15 5.15
C ASP A 137 -16.30 -6.48 4.56
N ARG A 138 -17.19 -7.46 4.42
CA ARG A 138 -16.84 -8.80 3.91
C ARG A 138 -16.15 -8.76 2.53
N LYS A 139 -16.58 -7.86 1.63
CA LYS A 139 -16.00 -7.76 0.28
C LYS A 139 -14.57 -7.21 0.35
N LYS A 140 -14.36 -6.18 1.17
CA LYS A 140 -13.02 -5.60 1.39
C LYS A 140 -12.10 -6.58 2.11
N LEU A 141 -12.59 -7.26 3.14
CA LEU A 141 -11.81 -8.26 3.89
C LEU A 141 -11.27 -9.38 2.99
N ILE A 142 -12.08 -9.94 2.10
CA ILE A 142 -11.64 -10.96 1.15
C ILE A 142 -10.47 -10.44 0.29
N LYS A 143 -10.53 -9.18 -0.15
CA LYS A 143 -9.44 -8.55 -0.91
C LYS A 143 -8.17 -8.38 -0.07
N ILE A 144 -8.31 -7.96 1.18
CA ILE A 144 -7.20 -7.81 2.13
C ILE A 144 -6.50 -9.16 2.33
N LEU A 145 -7.26 -10.23 2.56
CA LEU A 145 -6.71 -11.57 2.73
C LEU A 145 -6.02 -12.08 1.46
N ALA A 146 -6.58 -11.80 0.28
CA ALA A 146 -5.94 -12.14 -0.99
C ALA A 146 -4.61 -11.39 -1.16
N MET A 147 -4.56 -10.10 -0.79
CA MET A 147 -3.34 -9.30 -0.81
C MET A 147 -2.30 -9.81 0.17
N ALA A 148 -2.68 -10.15 1.40
CA ALA A 148 -1.77 -10.70 2.41
C ALA A 148 -1.14 -12.02 1.92
N LYS A 149 -1.94 -12.93 1.37
CA LYS A 149 -1.43 -14.18 0.74
C LYS A 149 -0.47 -13.88 -0.42
N SER A 150 -0.78 -12.89 -1.24
CA SER A 150 0.08 -12.48 -2.35
C SER A 150 1.40 -11.88 -1.84
N ALA A 151 1.38 -11.08 -0.77
CA ALA A 151 2.56 -10.48 -0.19
C ALA A 151 3.57 -11.56 0.26
N ILE A 152 3.11 -12.57 1.00
CA ILE A 152 3.95 -13.70 1.44
C ILE A 152 4.53 -14.45 0.23
N ARG A 153 3.70 -14.77 -0.77
CA ARG A 153 4.12 -15.52 -1.97
C ARG A 153 5.18 -14.79 -2.79
N HIS A 154 5.19 -13.47 -2.76
CA HIS A 154 6.05 -12.61 -3.57
C HIS A 154 7.05 -11.82 -2.75
N ASN A 155 7.47 -12.39 -1.63
CA ASN A 155 8.57 -11.83 -0.83
C ASN A 155 9.80 -11.60 -1.70
N CYS A 156 10.52 -10.51 -1.46
CA CYS A 156 11.66 -10.09 -2.29
C CYS A 156 13.02 -10.44 -1.67
N LEU A 157 13.04 -10.90 -0.42
CA LEU A 157 14.25 -11.39 0.28
C LEU A 157 14.13 -12.87 0.61
#